data_e03a4cef7dc5703fa8573113fbc3f441
#
_entry.id   e03a4cef7dc5703fa8573113fbc3f441
#
_cell.length_a   1.000
_cell.length_b   1.000
_cell.length_c   1.000
_cell.angle_alpha   90.00
_cell.angle_beta   90.00
_cell.angle_gamma   90.00
#
_symmetry.space_group_name_H-M   'P 1'
#
loop_
_entity.id
_entity.type
_entity.pdbx_description
1 polymer ?
#
loop_
_entity_poly.entity_id
_entity_poly.type
_entity_poly.pdbx_seq_one_letter_code
_entity_poly.pdbx_strand_id
1 'polypeptide(L)'
;MRDATPSSGTVSMDGRALPAREALGRAMMVSPSQYFGELFGSSLVKYAQLRPAWDQGLFDQYLERFELNPVLLHWKAVRRFSRAQIAVLMGSIALASGAPITLLDEIQAPLDEAARERFFEEIRTLAAEAAAGRRPRRLFVLSSSAACDLDTVADEVIVVKSGELVVRENLDNFKQRTGVLVGHGADVDRFLSARPDLEPIASRDDGATREVVLDHYRSVISDAELAAYSLSTHEGSFQEALSYVIQEAGR
;
A
#
# COMPACT_ATOMS: atom_id res chain seq x y z
N MET A 1 -12.71 -14.37 12.03
CA MET A 1 -12.17 -14.46 10.66
C MET A 1 -12.09 -15.94 10.32
N ARG A 2 -12.74 -16.40 9.25
CA ARG A 2 -12.51 -17.75 8.76
C ARG A 2 -11.23 -17.68 7.92
N ASP A 3 -10.15 -18.24 8.45
CA ASP A 3 -8.92 -18.39 7.68
C ASP A 3 -9.23 -19.29 6.49
N ALA A 4 -9.04 -18.77 5.29
CA ALA A 4 -9.19 -19.56 4.07
C ALA A 4 -8.05 -20.59 4.03
N THR A 5 -8.39 -21.87 4.02
CA THR A 5 -7.41 -22.92 3.78
C THR A 5 -7.16 -22.99 2.29
N PRO A 6 -5.89 -22.93 1.82
CA PRO A 6 -5.60 -23.09 0.40
C PRO A 6 -6.15 -24.44 -0.10
N SER A 7 -6.82 -24.42 -1.24
CA SER A 7 -7.28 -25.65 -1.91
C SER A 7 -6.13 -26.39 -2.58
N SER A 8 -5.06 -25.68 -2.92
CA SER A 8 -3.83 -26.22 -3.51
C SER A 8 -2.66 -25.26 -3.30
N GLY A 9 -1.45 -25.70 -3.56
CA GLY A 9 -0.24 -24.91 -3.43
C GLY A 9 0.44 -25.04 -2.06
N THR A 10 1.54 -24.30 -1.89
CA THR A 10 2.34 -24.30 -0.66
C THR A 10 2.62 -22.87 -0.22
N VAL A 11 2.60 -22.63 1.09
CA VAL A 11 3.13 -21.41 1.70
C VAL A 11 4.56 -21.67 2.10
N SER A 12 5.49 -20.83 1.64
CA SER A 12 6.90 -20.94 2.00
C SER A 12 7.41 -19.62 2.59
N MET A 13 8.40 -19.70 3.47
CA MET A 13 9.12 -18.58 4.06
C MET A 13 10.61 -18.93 4.06
N ASP A 14 11.46 -18.03 3.57
CA ASP A 14 12.91 -18.24 3.44
C ASP A 14 13.25 -19.54 2.68
N GLY A 15 12.48 -19.87 1.64
CA GLY A 15 12.66 -21.06 0.82
C GLY A 15 12.19 -22.38 1.45
N ARG A 16 11.62 -22.35 2.66
CA ARG A 16 11.07 -23.53 3.34
C ARG A 16 9.55 -23.53 3.32
N ALA A 17 8.95 -24.65 2.94
CA ALA A 17 7.51 -24.83 3.08
C ALA A 17 7.12 -24.78 4.58
N LEU A 18 6.14 -23.95 4.92
CA LEU A 18 5.64 -23.81 6.27
C LEU A 18 4.28 -24.47 6.41
N PRO A 19 4.08 -25.32 7.45
CA PRO A 19 2.73 -25.71 7.84
C PRO A 19 1.88 -24.50 8.16
N ALA A 20 0.59 -24.51 7.83
CA ALA A 20 -0.31 -23.37 8.04
C ALA A 20 -0.29 -22.84 9.49
N ARG A 21 -0.22 -23.73 10.49
CA ARG A 21 -0.12 -23.34 11.91
C ARG A 21 1.16 -22.55 12.23
N GLU A 22 2.29 -22.92 11.63
CA GLU A 22 3.57 -22.26 11.84
C GLU A 22 3.57 -20.90 11.14
N ALA A 23 3.02 -20.80 9.93
CA ALA A 23 2.86 -19.55 9.20
C ALA A 23 2.02 -18.55 10.00
N LEU A 24 0.88 -18.99 10.59
CA LEU A 24 0.04 -18.14 11.46
C LEU A 24 0.77 -17.64 12.70
N GLY A 25 1.65 -18.45 13.29
CA GLY A 25 2.47 -18.04 14.44
C GLY A 25 3.47 -16.94 14.11
N ARG A 26 3.92 -16.86 12.85
CA ARG A 26 4.90 -15.87 12.38
C ARG A 26 4.26 -14.60 11.81
N ALA A 27 2.98 -14.63 11.48
CA ALA A 27 2.27 -13.49 10.92
C ALA A 27 1.41 -12.78 11.98
N MET A 28 1.20 -11.50 11.75
CA MET A 28 0.21 -10.67 12.44
C MET A 28 -0.67 -10.02 11.37
N MET A 29 -1.97 -10.23 11.44
CA MET A 29 -2.91 -9.56 10.55
C MET A 29 -3.85 -8.69 11.36
N VAL A 30 -4.04 -7.47 10.91
CA VAL A 30 -4.96 -6.50 11.51
C VAL A 30 -5.81 -5.81 10.44
N SER A 31 -7.08 -5.55 10.79
CA SER A 31 -8.01 -4.81 9.95
C SER A 31 -8.95 -3.97 10.84
N PRO A 32 -9.24 -2.71 10.50
CA PRO A 32 -10.21 -1.90 11.23
C PRO A 32 -11.65 -2.38 11.06
N SER A 33 -11.89 -3.28 10.11
CA SER A 33 -13.19 -3.91 9.86
C SER A 33 -13.42 -5.18 10.70
N GLN A 34 -12.44 -5.59 11.48
CA GLN A 34 -12.55 -6.77 12.33
C GLN A 34 -13.59 -6.55 13.44
N TYR A 35 -14.43 -7.55 13.66
CA TYR A 35 -15.41 -7.51 14.75
C TYR A 35 -14.79 -7.98 16.08
N PHE A 36 -14.86 -7.15 17.10
CA PHE A 36 -14.24 -7.38 18.42
C PHE A 36 -15.26 -7.68 19.53
N GLY A 37 -16.57 -7.69 19.24
CA GLY A 37 -17.61 -7.91 20.25
C GLY A 37 -17.52 -6.90 21.40
N GLU A 38 -17.61 -7.42 22.63
CA GLU A 38 -17.52 -6.64 23.86
C GLU A 38 -16.07 -6.54 24.41
N LEU A 39 -15.06 -6.91 23.63
CA LEU A 39 -13.67 -6.86 24.10
C LEU A 39 -13.23 -5.42 24.35
N PHE A 40 -12.46 -5.24 25.42
CA PHE A 40 -11.75 -4.01 25.71
C PHE A 40 -10.40 -3.99 24.99
N GLY A 41 -9.91 -2.80 24.66
CA GLY A 41 -8.60 -2.64 24.03
C GLY A 41 -7.47 -3.26 24.84
N SER A 42 -7.53 -3.15 26.17
CA SER A 42 -6.59 -3.79 27.10
C SER A 42 -6.53 -5.33 26.98
N SER A 43 -7.65 -5.96 26.61
CA SER A 43 -7.66 -7.41 26.36
C SER A 43 -6.92 -7.75 25.06
N LEU A 44 -7.09 -6.96 24.00
CA LEU A 44 -6.35 -7.14 22.76
C LEU A 44 -4.85 -6.95 22.95
N VAL A 45 -4.46 -5.94 23.72
CA VAL A 45 -3.05 -5.69 24.06
C VAL A 45 -2.47 -6.87 24.84
N LYS A 46 -3.19 -7.42 25.84
CA LYS A 46 -2.75 -8.62 26.59
C LYS A 46 -2.51 -9.82 25.68
N TYR A 47 -3.35 -10.03 24.66
CA TYR A 47 -3.11 -11.10 23.68
C TYR A 47 -1.86 -10.82 22.83
N ALA A 48 -1.66 -9.57 22.41
CA ALA A 48 -0.48 -9.19 21.65
C ALA A 48 0.82 -9.34 22.45
N GLN A 49 0.79 -9.04 23.75
CA GLN A 49 1.90 -9.22 24.71
C GLN A 49 2.38 -10.66 24.84
N LEU A 50 1.59 -11.65 24.45
CA LEU A 50 2.02 -13.05 24.40
C LEU A 50 3.04 -13.33 23.28
N ARG A 51 3.25 -12.41 22.37
CA ARG A 51 4.24 -12.56 21.29
C ARG A 51 5.65 -12.34 21.84
N PRO A 52 6.62 -13.22 21.52
CA PRO A 52 7.97 -13.14 22.08
C PRO A 52 8.72 -11.83 21.77
N ALA A 53 8.40 -11.21 20.65
CA ALA A 53 9.03 -9.98 20.18
C ALA A 53 8.18 -8.71 20.41
N TRP A 54 7.19 -8.78 21.31
CA TRP A 54 6.39 -7.62 21.69
C TRP A 54 7.26 -6.52 22.32
N ASP A 55 7.08 -5.29 21.84
CA ASP A 55 7.76 -4.10 22.34
C ASP A 55 6.75 -3.16 22.99
N GLN A 56 6.66 -3.19 24.32
CA GLN A 56 5.74 -2.35 25.08
C GLN A 56 6.08 -0.86 24.93
N GLY A 57 7.38 -0.52 24.89
CA GLY A 57 7.81 0.87 24.76
C GLY A 57 7.37 1.48 23.43
N LEU A 58 7.50 0.73 22.34
CA LEU A 58 6.97 1.14 21.03
C LEU A 58 5.44 1.28 21.05
N PHE A 59 4.73 0.34 21.67
CA PHE A 59 3.27 0.43 21.73
C PHE A 59 2.82 1.71 22.45
N ASP A 60 3.44 2.03 23.59
CA ASP A 60 3.11 3.23 24.37
C ASP A 60 3.44 4.50 23.57
N GLN A 61 4.57 4.55 22.87
CA GLN A 61 4.93 5.64 21.97
C GLN A 61 3.91 5.82 20.83
N TYR A 62 3.42 4.73 20.24
CA TYR A 62 2.42 4.81 19.18
C TYR A 62 1.08 5.34 19.69
N LEU A 63 0.64 4.95 20.89
CA LEU A 63 -0.57 5.52 21.47
C LEU A 63 -0.45 7.02 21.67
N GLU A 64 0.70 7.51 22.15
CA GLU A 64 0.97 8.93 22.30
C GLU A 64 1.03 9.64 20.95
N ARG A 65 1.81 9.11 20.00
CA ARG A 65 2.02 9.71 18.67
C ARG A 65 0.74 9.81 17.84
N PHE A 66 -0.15 8.83 17.99
CA PHE A 66 -1.46 8.80 17.32
C PHE A 66 -2.60 9.35 18.19
N GLU A 67 -2.29 9.96 19.32
CA GLU A 67 -3.24 10.63 20.21
C GLU A 67 -4.39 9.73 20.71
N LEU A 68 -4.14 8.44 20.84
CA LEU A 68 -5.11 7.49 21.41
C LEU A 68 -4.94 7.39 22.93
N ASN A 69 -5.90 7.97 23.66
CA ASN A 69 -5.86 7.95 25.13
C ASN A 69 -5.87 6.52 25.67
N PRO A 70 -4.81 6.09 26.39
CA PRO A 70 -4.71 4.73 26.94
C PRO A 70 -5.84 4.34 27.91
N VAL A 71 -6.43 5.33 28.58
CA VAL A 71 -7.56 5.10 29.52
C VAL A 71 -8.75 4.46 28.80
N LEU A 72 -8.98 4.82 27.54
CA LEU A 72 -10.08 4.24 26.74
C LEU A 72 -9.95 2.72 26.58
N LEU A 73 -8.72 2.19 26.57
CA LEU A 73 -8.48 0.75 26.41
C LEU A 73 -9.08 -0.08 27.54
N HIS A 74 -9.25 0.51 28.72
CA HIS A 74 -9.75 -0.18 29.93
C HIS A 74 -11.24 0.07 30.19
N TRP A 75 -11.77 1.22 29.72
CA TRP A 75 -13.10 1.65 30.12
C TRP A 75 -14.15 1.60 29.00
N LYS A 76 -13.69 1.43 27.74
CA LYS A 76 -14.58 1.44 26.59
C LYS A 76 -14.38 0.19 25.75
N ALA A 77 -15.44 -0.56 25.46
CA ALA A 77 -15.37 -1.69 24.55
C ALA A 77 -14.98 -1.21 23.14
N VAL A 78 -14.13 -1.99 22.44
CA VAL A 78 -13.57 -1.60 21.13
C VAL A 78 -14.67 -1.33 20.09
N ARG A 79 -15.78 -2.05 20.13
CA ARG A 79 -16.94 -1.79 19.24
C ARG A 79 -17.51 -0.36 19.35
N ARG A 80 -17.20 0.36 20.43
CA ARG A 80 -17.61 1.76 20.65
C ARG A 80 -16.56 2.77 20.21
N PHE A 81 -15.39 2.34 19.77
CA PHE A 81 -14.38 3.22 19.23
C PHE A 81 -14.82 3.73 17.85
N SER A 82 -14.31 4.90 17.44
CA SER A 82 -14.41 5.30 16.05
C SER A 82 -13.56 4.38 15.16
N ARG A 83 -13.85 4.35 13.86
CA ARG A 83 -13.04 3.56 12.90
C ARG A 83 -11.57 3.96 12.94
N ALA A 84 -11.28 5.26 13.05
CA ALA A 84 -9.92 5.77 13.21
C ALA A 84 -9.27 5.28 14.51
N GLN A 85 -9.99 5.31 15.65
CA GLN A 85 -9.48 4.78 16.90
C GLN A 85 -9.19 3.28 16.84
N ILE A 86 -10.01 2.51 16.13
CA ILE A 86 -9.76 1.07 15.91
C ILE A 86 -8.51 0.90 15.05
N ALA A 87 -8.38 1.66 13.97
CA ALA A 87 -7.21 1.61 13.08
C ALA A 87 -5.92 1.95 13.84
N VAL A 88 -5.93 3.02 14.63
CA VAL A 88 -4.79 3.41 15.48
C VAL A 88 -4.43 2.29 16.46
N LEU A 89 -5.40 1.76 17.21
CA LEU A 89 -5.15 0.68 18.17
C LEU A 89 -4.57 -0.57 17.49
N MET A 90 -5.19 -1.00 16.41
CA MET A 90 -4.78 -2.22 15.68
C MET A 90 -3.43 -2.02 14.98
N GLY A 91 -3.19 -0.85 14.39
CA GLY A 91 -1.91 -0.48 13.80
C GLY A 91 -0.79 -0.44 14.83
N SER A 92 -1.02 0.21 15.98
CA SER A 92 -0.04 0.24 17.09
C SER A 92 0.29 -1.16 17.60
N ILE A 93 -0.71 -2.02 17.77
CA ILE A 93 -0.51 -3.43 18.13
C ILE A 93 0.32 -4.16 17.08
N ALA A 94 0.02 -3.97 15.80
CA ALA A 94 0.71 -4.64 14.71
C ALA A 94 2.18 -4.21 14.62
N LEU A 95 2.45 -2.91 14.69
CA LEU A 95 3.81 -2.36 14.64
C LEU A 95 4.64 -2.81 15.86
N ALA A 96 4.06 -2.76 17.06
CA ALA A 96 4.73 -3.18 18.30
C ALA A 96 4.85 -4.70 18.46
N SER A 97 4.14 -5.50 17.66
CA SER A 97 4.09 -6.97 17.79
C SER A 97 5.42 -7.66 17.53
N GLY A 98 6.35 -7.02 16.81
CA GLY A 98 7.60 -7.63 16.36
C GLY A 98 7.41 -8.83 15.42
N ALA A 99 6.20 -9.02 14.84
CA ALA A 99 5.93 -10.15 13.96
C ALA A 99 6.80 -10.07 12.69
N PRO A 100 7.44 -11.17 12.25
CA PRO A 100 8.23 -11.21 11.02
C PRO A 100 7.43 -10.82 9.77
N ILE A 101 6.14 -11.15 9.75
CA ILE A 101 5.20 -10.76 8.68
C ILE A 101 4.05 -10.01 9.30
N THR A 102 3.79 -8.80 8.83
CA THR A 102 2.71 -7.95 9.31
C THR A 102 1.79 -7.58 8.15
N LEU A 103 0.54 -8.05 8.21
CA LEU A 103 -0.48 -7.82 7.20
C LEU A 103 -1.42 -6.71 7.72
N LEU A 104 -1.47 -5.61 7.00
CA LEU A 104 -2.22 -4.38 7.34
C LEU A 104 -3.35 -4.22 6.32
N ASP A 105 -4.53 -4.73 6.66
CA ASP A 105 -5.67 -4.77 5.76
C ASP A 105 -6.52 -3.51 5.90
N GLU A 106 -6.43 -2.62 4.90
CA GLU A 106 -7.11 -1.32 4.84
C GLU A 106 -6.93 -0.47 6.11
N ILE A 107 -5.79 -0.61 6.79
CA ILE A 107 -5.56 0.04 8.09
C ILE A 107 -5.50 1.57 7.97
N GLN A 108 -5.05 2.08 6.84
CA GLN A 108 -4.90 3.51 6.56
C GLN A 108 -6.22 4.19 6.17
N ALA A 109 -7.21 3.43 5.69
CA ALA A 109 -8.44 3.98 5.11
C ALA A 109 -9.28 4.86 6.09
N PRO A 110 -9.39 4.54 7.38
CA PRO A 110 -10.13 5.38 8.33
C PRO A 110 -9.30 6.53 8.94
N LEU A 111 -8.00 6.63 8.64
CA LEU A 111 -7.12 7.66 9.17
C LEU A 111 -7.26 8.95 8.34
N ASP A 112 -7.15 10.09 8.99
CA ASP A 112 -6.94 11.35 8.29
C ASP A 112 -5.53 11.39 7.66
N GLU A 113 -5.29 12.37 6.81
CA GLU A 113 -4.03 12.50 6.07
C GLU A 113 -2.80 12.56 6.99
N ALA A 114 -2.89 13.36 8.06
CA ALA A 114 -1.78 13.52 9.01
C ALA A 114 -1.49 12.25 9.81
N ALA A 115 -2.52 11.52 10.25
CA ALA A 115 -2.38 10.26 10.96
C ALA A 115 -1.86 9.14 10.02
N ARG A 116 -2.31 9.15 8.75
CA ARG A 116 -1.87 8.20 7.73
C ARG A 116 -0.39 8.39 7.40
N GLU A 117 0.05 9.63 7.17
CA GLU A 117 1.46 9.93 6.92
C GLU A 117 2.35 9.53 8.11
N ARG A 118 1.95 9.86 9.33
CA ARG A 118 2.65 9.39 10.55
C ARG A 118 2.75 7.87 10.61
N PHE A 119 1.69 7.17 10.21
CA PHE A 119 1.68 5.70 10.22
C PHE A 119 2.67 5.11 9.19
N PHE A 120 2.73 5.66 8.00
CA PHE A 120 3.69 5.27 6.97
C PHE A 120 5.12 5.60 7.37
N GLU A 121 5.34 6.75 8.03
CA GLU A 121 6.66 7.11 8.57
C GLU A 121 7.16 6.10 9.61
N GLU A 122 6.28 5.56 10.45
CA GLU A 122 6.65 4.50 11.40
C GLU A 122 7.07 3.21 10.69
N ILE A 123 6.37 2.83 9.63
CA ILE A 123 6.75 1.66 8.81
C ILE A 123 8.12 1.89 8.18
N ARG A 124 8.36 3.07 7.56
CA ARG A 124 9.67 3.44 6.99
C ARG A 124 10.78 3.43 8.03
N THR A 125 10.51 3.93 9.23
CA THR A 125 11.46 3.95 10.34
C THR A 125 11.83 2.53 10.76
N LEU A 126 10.86 1.65 10.94
CA LEU A 126 11.11 0.24 11.28
C LEU A 126 11.91 -0.48 10.18
N ALA A 127 11.62 -0.20 8.92
CA ALA A 127 12.36 -0.75 7.78
C ALA A 127 13.81 -0.24 7.75
N ALA A 128 14.02 1.07 7.96
CA ALA A 128 15.36 1.67 8.01
C ALA A 128 16.18 1.15 9.20
N GLU A 129 15.58 0.96 10.37
CA GLU A 129 16.25 0.36 11.53
C GLU A 129 16.65 -1.09 11.26
N ALA A 130 15.82 -1.85 10.56
CA ALA A 130 16.13 -3.22 10.17
C ALA A 130 17.25 -3.26 9.11
N ALA A 131 17.26 -2.34 8.13
CA ALA A 131 18.33 -2.22 7.16
C ALA A 131 19.66 -1.87 7.80
N ALA A 132 19.65 -1.04 8.86
CA ALA A 132 20.81 -0.69 9.65
C ALA A 132 21.26 -1.77 10.67
N GLY A 133 20.58 -2.93 10.71
CA GLY A 133 20.87 -4.03 11.64
C GLY A 133 20.49 -3.76 13.10
N ARG A 134 19.73 -2.69 13.37
CA ARG A 134 19.28 -2.34 14.72
C ARG A 134 18.04 -3.12 15.17
N ARG A 135 17.27 -3.65 14.20
CA ARG A 135 16.08 -4.49 14.43
C ARG A 135 16.07 -5.68 13.48
N PRO A 136 15.35 -6.77 13.81
CA PRO A 136 15.10 -7.85 12.86
C PRO A 136 14.34 -7.35 11.61
N ARG A 137 14.64 -7.91 10.45
CA ARG A 137 13.88 -7.63 9.23
C ARG A 137 12.44 -8.11 9.36
N ARG A 138 11.53 -7.30 8.84
CA ARG A 138 10.09 -7.59 8.81
C ARG A 138 9.55 -7.34 7.41
N LEU A 139 8.57 -8.14 7.02
CA LEU A 139 7.76 -7.90 5.83
C LEU A 139 6.46 -7.21 6.26
N PHE A 140 6.20 -6.05 5.72
CA PHE A 140 4.91 -5.37 5.81
C PHE A 140 4.15 -5.57 4.51
N VAL A 141 2.91 -6.04 4.58
CA VAL A 141 2.00 -6.15 3.45
C VAL A 141 0.80 -5.25 3.74
N LEU A 142 0.64 -4.21 2.95
CA LEU A 142 -0.47 -3.26 3.07
C LEU A 142 -1.47 -3.55 1.96
N SER A 143 -2.72 -3.80 2.30
CA SER A 143 -3.80 -3.79 1.33
C SER A 143 -4.46 -2.41 1.26
N SER A 144 -4.87 -2.01 0.07
CA SER A 144 -5.68 -0.81 -0.15
C SER A 144 -6.54 -0.96 -1.39
N SER A 145 -7.76 -0.48 -1.30
CA SER A 145 -8.66 -0.28 -2.44
C SER A 145 -8.48 1.08 -3.11
N ALA A 146 -7.72 1.98 -2.46
CA ALA A 146 -7.38 3.30 -2.97
C ALA A 146 -5.85 3.42 -3.14
N ALA A 147 -5.42 3.92 -4.27
CA ALA A 147 -4.00 4.02 -4.62
C ALA A 147 -3.25 5.14 -3.89
N CYS A 148 -3.96 5.98 -3.14
CA CYS A 148 -3.35 7.15 -2.52
C CYS A 148 -2.29 6.76 -1.49
N ASP A 149 -1.14 7.38 -1.61
CA ASP A 149 -0.04 7.43 -0.64
C ASP A 149 0.74 6.11 -0.41
N LEU A 150 0.33 4.97 -0.98
CA LEU A 150 1.06 3.71 -0.83
C LEU A 150 2.45 3.77 -1.50
N ASP A 151 2.57 4.57 -2.53
CA ASP A 151 3.83 4.79 -3.25
C ASP A 151 4.91 5.52 -2.43
N THR A 152 4.55 6.05 -1.28
CA THR A 152 5.50 6.66 -0.33
C THR A 152 6.15 5.64 0.61
N VAL A 153 5.59 4.42 0.70
CA VAL A 153 5.99 3.42 1.70
C VAL A 153 6.28 2.04 1.12
N ALA A 154 5.81 1.72 -0.09
CA ALA A 154 5.97 0.41 -0.70
C ALA A 154 7.26 0.29 -1.50
N ASP A 155 7.89 -0.88 -1.47
CA ASP A 155 9.02 -1.25 -2.33
C ASP A 155 8.55 -2.09 -3.53
N GLU A 156 7.49 -2.88 -3.35
CA GLU A 156 6.94 -3.82 -4.34
C GLU A 156 5.42 -3.66 -4.41
N VAL A 157 4.87 -3.79 -5.60
CA VAL A 157 3.44 -3.72 -5.88
C VAL A 157 2.92 -5.07 -6.33
N ILE A 158 1.79 -5.47 -5.75
CA ILE A 158 1.04 -6.66 -6.14
C ILE A 158 -0.38 -6.21 -6.47
N VAL A 159 -0.80 -6.38 -7.73
CA VAL A 159 -2.17 -6.08 -8.15
C VAL A 159 -2.93 -7.40 -8.31
N VAL A 160 -4.04 -7.50 -7.59
CA VAL A 160 -4.96 -8.64 -7.65
C VAL A 160 -6.31 -8.17 -8.15
N LYS A 161 -6.86 -8.84 -9.17
CA LYS A 161 -8.19 -8.56 -9.71
C LYS A 161 -8.97 -9.86 -9.86
N SER A 162 -10.19 -9.87 -9.35
CA SER A 162 -11.09 -11.05 -9.41
C SER A 162 -10.45 -12.35 -8.86
N GLY A 163 -9.53 -12.22 -7.89
CA GLY A 163 -8.82 -13.34 -7.28
C GLY A 163 -7.58 -13.80 -8.05
N GLU A 164 -7.24 -13.18 -9.15
CA GLU A 164 -6.06 -13.49 -9.96
C GLU A 164 -4.96 -12.44 -9.76
N LEU A 165 -3.71 -12.91 -9.75
CA LEU A 165 -2.54 -12.06 -9.74
C LEU A 165 -2.34 -11.45 -11.13
N VAL A 166 -2.48 -10.13 -11.23
CA VAL A 166 -2.31 -9.38 -12.49
C VAL A 166 -0.87 -8.89 -12.63
N VAL A 167 -0.33 -8.28 -11.58
CA VAL A 167 1.02 -7.71 -11.57
C VAL A 167 1.71 -8.04 -10.26
N ARG A 168 3.00 -8.30 -10.34
CA ARG A 168 3.94 -8.28 -9.22
C ARG A 168 5.27 -7.71 -9.70
N GLU A 169 5.63 -6.54 -9.23
CA GLU A 169 6.90 -5.88 -9.59
C GLU A 169 7.32 -4.82 -8.58
N ASN A 170 8.57 -4.36 -8.73
CA ASN A 170 9.10 -3.24 -7.98
C ASN A 170 8.29 -1.96 -8.27
N LEU A 171 8.13 -1.10 -7.25
CA LEU A 171 7.34 0.13 -7.35
C LEU A 171 7.84 1.07 -8.45
N ASP A 172 9.16 1.23 -8.59
CA ASP A 172 9.72 2.14 -9.59
C ASP A 172 9.42 1.65 -11.02
N ASN A 173 9.55 0.33 -11.26
CA ASN A 173 9.17 -0.27 -12.54
C ASN A 173 7.67 -0.11 -12.80
N PHE A 174 6.86 -0.25 -11.76
CA PHE A 174 5.41 -0.09 -11.88
C PHE A 174 5.02 1.34 -12.27
N LYS A 175 5.64 2.36 -11.66
CA LYS A 175 5.42 3.77 -12.01
C LYS A 175 5.89 4.07 -13.43
N GLN A 176 6.98 3.44 -13.87
CA GLN A 176 7.52 3.63 -15.22
C GLN A 176 6.67 2.99 -16.34
N ARG A 177 5.64 2.23 -16.01
CA ARG A 177 4.70 1.66 -17.00
C ARG A 177 3.97 2.73 -17.77
N THR A 178 3.66 3.84 -17.11
CA THR A 178 2.90 4.94 -17.73
C THR A 178 3.74 6.21 -17.79
N GLY A 179 3.50 6.99 -18.82
CA GLY A 179 4.02 8.33 -18.96
C GLY A 179 2.92 9.31 -19.34
N VAL A 180 3.11 10.56 -18.97
CA VAL A 180 2.18 11.64 -19.30
C VAL A 180 2.81 12.50 -20.36
N LEU A 181 2.19 12.55 -21.54
CA LEU A 181 2.52 13.45 -22.63
C LEU A 181 1.81 14.79 -22.39
N VAL A 182 2.54 15.88 -22.43
CA VAL A 182 2.03 17.23 -22.13
C VAL A 182 2.37 18.19 -23.25
N GLY A 183 1.37 18.96 -23.69
CA GLY A 183 1.55 20.00 -24.69
C GLY A 183 0.27 20.70 -25.08
N HIS A 184 0.35 21.59 -26.05
CA HIS A 184 -0.84 22.23 -26.62
C HIS A 184 -1.72 21.19 -27.34
N GLY A 185 -3.04 21.24 -27.17
CA GLY A 185 -3.96 20.20 -27.67
C GLY A 185 -3.77 19.85 -29.12
N ALA A 186 -3.57 20.85 -30.00
CA ALA A 186 -3.37 20.64 -31.44
C ALA A 186 -2.04 19.93 -31.76
N ASP A 187 -1.00 20.14 -30.95
CA ASP A 187 0.30 19.49 -31.12
C ASP A 187 0.25 18.04 -30.63
N VAL A 188 -0.47 17.79 -29.53
CA VAL A 188 -0.75 16.44 -29.03
C VAL A 188 -1.55 15.64 -30.06
N ASP A 189 -2.58 16.21 -30.65
CA ASP A 189 -3.40 15.55 -31.66
C ASP A 189 -2.59 15.21 -32.93
N ARG A 190 -1.70 16.14 -33.39
CA ARG A 190 -0.80 15.87 -34.51
C ARG A 190 0.20 14.74 -34.19
N PHE A 191 0.76 14.74 -32.99
CA PHE A 191 1.69 13.71 -32.57
C PHE A 191 1.03 12.35 -32.52
N LEU A 192 -0.10 12.22 -31.84
CA LEU A 192 -0.84 10.96 -31.74
C LEU A 192 -1.34 10.47 -33.11
N SER A 193 -1.71 11.38 -34.01
CA SER A 193 -2.09 11.02 -35.40
C SER A 193 -0.88 10.45 -36.18
N ALA A 194 0.33 10.92 -35.92
CA ALA A 194 1.57 10.41 -36.50
C ALA A 194 2.07 9.10 -35.84
N ARG A 195 1.58 8.77 -34.65
CA ARG A 195 1.98 7.62 -33.86
C ARG A 195 0.75 6.79 -33.45
N PRO A 196 0.08 6.11 -34.41
CA PRO A 196 -1.09 5.29 -34.16
C PRO A 196 -0.78 4.03 -33.32
N ASP A 197 0.49 3.74 -33.10
CA ASP A 197 1.00 2.69 -32.20
C ASP A 197 0.89 3.04 -30.72
N LEU A 198 0.68 4.34 -30.40
CA LEU A 198 0.51 4.80 -29.04
C LEU A 198 -0.99 4.82 -28.68
N GLU A 199 -1.39 4.01 -27.71
CA GLU A 199 -2.76 4.01 -27.22
C GLU A 199 -2.90 4.94 -25.99
N PRO A 200 -3.69 6.03 -26.09
CA PRO A 200 -4.01 6.86 -24.92
C PRO A 200 -4.84 6.09 -23.91
N ILE A 201 -4.39 6.08 -22.64
CA ILE A 201 -5.10 5.48 -21.50
C ILE A 201 -6.14 6.46 -20.96
N ALA A 202 -5.72 7.71 -20.80
CA ALA A 202 -6.54 8.80 -20.29
C ALA A 202 -6.10 10.13 -20.93
N SER A 203 -7.00 11.10 -20.95
CA SER A 203 -6.69 12.46 -21.39
C SER A 203 -7.35 13.46 -20.46
N ARG A 204 -6.61 14.53 -20.13
CA ARG A 204 -7.11 15.72 -19.43
C ARG A 204 -6.83 16.93 -20.28
N ASP A 205 -7.79 17.85 -20.35
CA ASP A 205 -7.68 19.10 -21.10
C ASP A 205 -8.08 20.25 -20.17
N ASP A 206 -7.18 21.21 -19.95
CA ASP A 206 -7.44 22.42 -19.18
C ASP A 206 -7.70 23.66 -20.06
N GLY A 207 -7.88 23.44 -21.37
CA GLY A 207 -8.16 24.45 -22.39
C GLY A 207 -6.90 25.07 -23.00
N ALA A 208 -5.78 25.10 -22.32
CA ALA A 208 -4.50 25.57 -22.83
C ALA A 208 -3.53 24.42 -23.10
N THR A 209 -3.52 23.46 -22.19
CA THR A 209 -2.62 22.31 -22.20
C THR A 209 -3.44 21.02 -22.16
N ARG A 210 -3.03 20.04 -22.94
CA ARG A 210 -3.56 18.68 -22.87
C ARG A 210 -2.52 17.75 -22.30
N GLU A 211 -2.95 16.94 -21.35
CA GLU A 211 -2.19 15.83 -20.78
C GLU A 211 -2.78 14.52 -21.28
N VAL A 212 -1.94 13.63 -21.76
CA VAL A 212 -2.35 12.30 -22.25
C VAL A 212 -1.48 11.26 -21.57
N VAL A 213 -2.12 10.35 -20.84
CA VAL A 213 -1.45 9.20 -20.23
C VAL A 213 -1.27 8.13 -21.28
N LEU A 214 -0.04 7.68 -21.46
CA LEU A 214 0.38 6.66 -22.42
C LEU A 214 0.98 5.45 -21.72
N ASP A 215 0.81 4.27 -22.29
CA ASP A 215 1.47 3.05 -21.87
C ASP A 215 2.91 2.98 -22.40
N HIS A 216 3.82 2.44 -21.61
CA HIS A 216 5.22 2.11 -21.96
C HIS A 216 5.97 3.17 -22.80
N TYR A 217 5.68 4.45 -22.59
CA TYR A 217 6.12 5.56 -23.44
C TYR A 217 7.63 5.69 -23.60
N ARG A 218 8.43 5.35 -22.57
CA ARG A 218 9.89 5.53 -22.57
C ARG A 218 10.62 4.62 -23.56
N SER A 219 10.05 3.48 -23.88
CA SER A 219 10.66 2.55 -24.84
C SER A 219 10.36 2.89 -26.29
N VAL A 220 9.47 3.87 -26.54
CA VAL A 220 8.84 4.10 -27.85
C VAL A 220 8.96 5.55 -28.33
N ILE A 221 9.17 6.52 -27.45
CA ILE A 221 9.22 7.96 -27.79
C ILE A 221 10.58 8.54 -27.45
N SER A 222 11.24 9.15 -28.42
CA SER A 222 12.51 9.83 -28.20
C SER A 222 12.32 11.32 -27.89
N ASP A 223 13.27 11.92 -27.15
CA ASP A 223 13.25 13.35 -26.87
C ASP A 223 13.27 14.21 -28.14
N ALA A 224 13.89 13.72 -29.20
CA ALA A 224 13.91 14.41 -30.50
C ALA A 224 12.54 14.46 -31.16
N GLU A 225 11.74 13.39 -31.04
CA GLU A 225 10.35 13.38 -31.53
C GLU A 225 9.48 14.34 -30.73
N LEU A 226 9.60 14.35 -29.40
CA LEU A 226 8.88 15.29 -28.55
C LEU A 226 9.18 16.75 -28.89
N ALA A 227 10.47 17.06 -29.06
CA ALA A 227 10.90 18.41 -29.41
C ALA A 227 10.37 18.89 -30.77
N ALA A 228 10.23 17.98 -31.75
CA ALA A 228 9.65 18.30 -33.09
C ALA A 228 8.20 18.75 -33.02
N TYR A 229 7.45 18.35 -31.99
CA TYR A 229 6.05 18.73 -31.79
C TYR A 229 5.87 19.70 -30.60
N SER A 230 6.95 20.21 -30.02
CA SER A 230 6.90 21.06 -28.82
C SER A 230 6.17 20.41 -27.63
N LEU A 231 6.37 19.11 -27.46
CA LEU A 231 5.79 18.31 -26.41
C LEU A 231 6.84 17.99 -25.32
N SER A 232 6.36 17.71 -24.13
CA SER A 232 7.16 17.18 -23.04
C SER A 232 6.51 15.92 -22.44
N THR A 233 7.30 15.13 -21.73
CA THR A 233 6.80 13.98 -20.99
C THR A 233 7.33 13.99 -19.58
N HIS A 234 6.54 13.42 -18.66
CA HIS A 234 7.00 13.06 -17.33
C HIS A 234 6.49 11.66 -16.96
N GLU A 235 7.05 11.09 -15.90
CA GLU A 235 6.59 9.80 -15.39
C GLU A 235 5.14 9.89 -14.93
N GLY A 236 4.36 8.84 -15.22
CA GLY A 236 3.01 8.71 -14.70
C GLY A 236 3.01 8.50 -13.19
N SER A 237 1.93 8.88 -12.55
CA SER A 237 1.70 8.63 -11.14
C SER A 237 1.41 7.13 -10.88
N PHE A 238 1.63 6.70 -9.64
CA PHE A 238 1.21 5.37 -9.21
C PHE A 238 -0.27 5.08 -9.49
N GLN A 239 -1.14 6.09 -9.31
CA GLN A 239 -2.58 5.96 -9.57
C GLN A 239 -2.90 5.78 -11.06
N GLU A 240 -2.16 6.44 -11.95
CA GLU A 240 -2.32 6.29 -13.39
C GLU A 240 -1.89 4.90 -13.84
N ALA A 241 -0.73 4.42 -13.37
CA ALA A 241 -0.26 3.07 -13.64
C ALA A 241 -1.24 2.01 -13.12
N LEU A 242 -1.80 2.19 -11.91
CA LEU A 242 -2.79 1.28 -11.35
C LEU A 242 -4.09 1.26 -12.16
N SER A 243 -4.57 2.45 -12.56
CA SER A 243 -5.79 2.58 -13.38
C SER A 243 -5.64 1.87 -14.72
N TYR A 244 -4.47 2.01 -15.35
CA TYR A 244 -4.13 1.32 -16.58
C TYR A 244 -4.18 -0.20 -16.41
N VAL A 245 -3.44 -0.75 -15.44
CA VAL A 245 -3.36 -2.19 -15.19
C VAL A 245 -4.75 -2.79 -14.91
N ILE A 246 -5.60 -2.07 -14.16
CA ILE A 246 -6.96 -2.52 -13.88
C ILE A 246 -7.84 -2.52 -15.15
N GLN A 247 -7.66 -1.57 -16.06
CA GLN A 247 -8.40 -1.53 -17.33
C GLN A 247 -7.96 -2.65 -18.28
N GLU A 248 -6.66 -2.85 -18.42
CA GLU A 248 -6.11 -3.91 -19.28
C GLU A 248 -6.56 -5.32 -18.83
N ALA A 249 -6.51 -5.60 -17.55
CA ALA A 249 -6.97 -6.86 -16.99
C ALA A 249 -8.51 -7.07 -17.11
N GLY A 250 -9.25 -6.13 -17.65
CA GLY A 250 -10.70 -6.20 -17.92
C GLY A 250 -11.07 -6.43 -19.36
N ARG A 251 -10.08 -6.40 -20.27
CA ARG A 251 -10.23 -6.72 -21.69
C ARG A 251 -9.93 -8.20 -21.93
#